data_2bd6e85c12a9dbbd70828de12822470c
#
_entry.id   2bd6e85c12a9dbbd70828de12822470c
#
_cell.length_a   1.000
_cell.length_b   1.000
_cell.length_c   1.000
_cell.angle_alpha   90.00
_cell.angle_beta   90.00
_cell.angle_gamma   90.00
#
_symmetry.space_group_name_H-M   'P 1'
#
loop_
_entity.id
_entity.type
_entity.pdbx_description
1 polymer ?
#
loop_
_entity_poly.entity_id
_entity_poly.type
_entity_poly.pdbx_seq_one_letter_code
_entity_poly.pdbx_strand_id
1 'polypeptide(L)' 'MIQVTKVKKIFHQHGVQLSAKALNMIQDDISRQLNKMAINCKDGNVKRLTPETYHVALGKWSKYLGQ' A
#
# COMPACT_ATOMS: atom_id res chain seq x y z
N MET A 1 7.30 1.11 -10.10
CA MET A 1 5.92 0.86 -9.78
C MET A 1 5.63 -0.61 -9.57
N ILE A 2 4.43 -0.95 -9.16
CA ILE A 2 4.03 -2.34 -8.96
C ILE A 2 4.11 -3.09 -10.28
N GLN A 3 4.70 -4.26 -10.22
CA GLN A 3 4.83 -5.10 -11.41
C GLN A 3 3.50 -5.76 -11.74
N VAL A 4 3.04 -5.52 -12.94
CA VAL A 4 1.77 -6.09 -13.42
C VAL A 4 1.79 -7.61 -13.34
N THR A 5 2.90 -8.21 -13.73
CA THR A 5 3.05 -9.66 -13.72
C THR A 5 2.85 -10.23 -12.33
N LYS A 6 3.39 -9.56 -11.32
CA LYS A 6 3.29 -10.02 -9.94
C LYS A 6 1.85 -9.95 -9.44
N VAL A 7 1.15 -8.89 -9.78
CA VAL A 7 -0.26 -8.75 -9.39
C VAL A 7 -1.10 -9.85 -10.03
N LYS A 8 -0.91 -10.07 -11.32
CA LYS A 8 -1.63 -11.13 -12.03
C LYS A 8 -1.34 -12.50 -11.44
N LYS A 9 -0.09 -12.73 -11.06
CA LYS A 9 0.30 -14.02 -10.49
C LYS A 9 -0.40 -14.29 -9.17
N ILE A 10 -0.51 -13.28 -8.32
CA ILE A 10 -1.18 -13.43 -7.04
C ILE A 10 -2.64 -13.82 -7.24
N PHE A 11 -3.33 -13.12 -8.12
CA PHE A 11 -4.73 -13.44 -8.40
C PHE A 11 -4.87 -14.82 -9.03
N HIS A 12 -3.96 -15.16 -9.94
CA HIS A 12 -3.98 -16.45 -10.59
C HIS A 12 -3.80 -17.61 -9.61
N GLN A 13 -2.98 -17.41 -8.60
CA GLN A 13 -2.76 -18.42 -7.57
C GLN A 13 -4.06 -18.77 -6.82
N HIS A 14 -4.98 -17.84 -6.77
CA HIS A 14 -6.27 -18.03 -6.11
C HIS A 14 -7.39 -18.36 -7.09
N GLY A 15 -7.04 -18.67 -8.33
CA GLY A 15 -8.01 -19.05 -9.34
C GLY A 15 -8.85 -17.89 -9.86
N VAL A 16 -8.36 -16.66 -9.73
CA VAL A 16 -9.08 -15.47 -10.16
C VAL A 16 -8.40 -14.88 -11.37
N GLN A 17 -9.17 -14.64 -12.43
CA GLN A 17 -8.66 -13.96 -13.60
C GLN A 17 -8.80 -12.45 -13.41
N LEU A 18 -7.84 -11.72 -13.95
CA LEU A 18 -7.78 -10.28 -13.78
C LEU A 18 -7.90 -9.61 -15.14
N SER A 19 -8.95 -8.82 -15.33
CA SER A 19 -9.12 -8.07 -16.56
C SER A 19 -8.19 -6.86 -16.56
N ALA A 20 -7.91 -6.35 -17.77
CA ALA A 20 -7.04 -5.18 -17.88
C ALA A 20 -7.64 -3.97 -17.15
N LYS A 21 -8.96 -3.82 -17.22
CA LYS A 21 -9.63 -2.71 -16.56
C LYS A 21 -9.54 -2.83 -15.04
N ALA A 22 -9.74 -4.04 -14.52
CA ALA A 22 -9.61 -4.27 -13.08
C ALA A 22 -8.16 -4.05 -12.63
N LEU A 23 -7.20 -4.43 -13.45
CA LEU A 23 -5.80 -4.20 -13.14
C LEU A 23 -5.50 -2.71 -13.01
N ASN A 24 -6.04 -1.90 -13.92
CA ASN A 24 -5.87 -0.45 -13.84
C ASN A 24 -6.45 0.11 -12.55
N MET A 25 -7.61 -0.40 -12.13
CA MET A 25 -8.24 0.03 -10.88
C MET A 25 -7.38 -0.33 -9.68
N ILE A 26 -6.79 -1.52 -9.69
CA ILE A 26 -5.88 -1.94 -8.63
C ILE A 26 -4.66 -1.04 -8.56
N GLN A 27 -4.08 -0.72 -9.71
CA GLN A 27 -2.91 0.16 -9.76
C GLN A 27 -3.23 1.54 -9.23
N ASP A 28 -4.41 2.06 -9.53
CA ASP A 28 -4.85 3.35 -8.99
C ASP A 28 -4.99 3.30 -7.48
N ASP A 29 -5.58 2.23 -6.96
CA ASP A 29 -5.72 2.05 -5.52
C ASP A 29 -4.37 1.98 -4.83
N ILE A 30 -3.45 1.21 -5.40
CA ILE A 30 -2.11 1.09 -4.84
C ILE A 30 -1.40 2.43 -4.83
N SER A 31 -1.52 3.20 -5.92
CA SER A 31 -0.91 4.52 -6.00
C SER A 31 -1.47 5.44 -4.92
N ARG A 32 -2.77 5.41 -4.70
CA ARG A 32 -3.39 6.22 -3.65
C ARG A 32 -2.90 5.80 -2.27
N GLN A 33 -2.78 4.49 -2.04
CA GLN A 33 -2.29 4.01 -0.76
C GLN A 33 -0.85 4.42 -0.52
N LEU A 34 -0.01 4.34 -1.55
CA LEU A 34 1.39 4.75 -1.43
C LEU A 34 1.50 6.24 -1.13
N ASN A 35 0.69 7.07 -1.79
CA ASN A 35 0.66 8.49 -1.51
C ASN A 35 0.23 8.77 -0.08
N LYS A 36 -0.79 8.07 0.38
CA LYS A 36 -1.27 8.23 1.75
C LYS A 36 -0.22 7.81 2.76
N MET A 37 0.49 6.71 2.47
CA MET A 37 1.57 6.26 3.34
C MET A 37 2.70 7.30 3.41
N ALA A 38 3.04 7.88 2.28
CA ALA A 38 4.07 8.92 2.24
C ALA A 38 3.65 10.15 3.04
N ILE A 39 2.39 10.54 2.93
CA ILE A 39 1.86 11.67 3.69
C ILE A 39 1.89 11.37 5.19
N ASN A 40 1.51 10.17 5.58
CA ASN A 40 1.56 9.76 6.99
C ASN A 40 2.98 9.82 7.53
N CYS A 41 3.94 9.38 6.73
CA CYS A 41 5.34 9.45 7.14
C CYS A 41 5.79 10.90 7.31
N LYS A 42 5.38 11.77 6.39
CA LYS A 42 5.73 13.18 6.46
C LYS A 42 5.15 13.81 7.73
N ASP A 43 3.88 13.55 8.00
CA ASP A 43 3.20 14.09 9.17
C ASP A 43 3.79 13.55 10.46
N GLY A 44 4.23 12.31 10.47
CA GLY A 44 4.87 11.68 11.61
C GLY A 44 6.36 11.97 11.70
N ASN A 45 6.88 12.84 10.83
CA ASN A 45 8.28 13.22 10.80
C ASN A 45 9.21 12.03 10.58
N VAL A 46 8.77 11.06 9.80
CA VAL A 46 9.57 9.90 9.43
C VAL A 46 10.28 10.22 8.12
N LYS A 47 11.59 10.32 8.16
CA LYS A 47 12.38 10.64 6.98
C LYS A 47 12.86 9.40 6.23
N ARG A 48 12.88 8.27 6.91
CA ARG A 48 13.27 7.00 6.30
C ARG A 48 12.33 5.92 6.80
N LEU A 49 11.64 5.27 5.87
CA LEU A 49 10.71 4.22 6.24
C LEU A 49 11.47 2.91 6.46
N THR A 50 11.37 2.40 7.66
CA THR A 50 11.99 1.14 8.07
C THR A 50 10.91 0.25 8.66
N PRO A 51 11.22 -1.03 8.92
CA PRO A 51 10.23 -1.90 9.56
C PRO A 51 9.74 -1.35 10.90
N GLU A 52 10.62 -0.67 11.64
CA GLU A 52 10.25 -0.11 12.94
C GLU A 52 9.28 1.05 12.83
N THR A 53 9.29 1.77 11.71
CA THR A 53 8.42 2.93 11.50
C THR A 53 7.27 2.64 10.54
N TYR A 54 7.16 1.41 10.09
CA TYR A 54 6.17 1.06 9.09
C TYR A 54 4.73 1.35 9.56
N HIS A 55 4.48 1.20 10.85
CA HIS A 55 3.15 1.50 11.41
C HIS A 55 2.76 2.95 11.22
N VAL A 56 3.73 3.86 11.19
CA VAL A 56 3.46 5.27 10.93
C VAL A 56 2.92 5.45 9.53
N ALA A 57 3.53 4.77 8.55
CA ALA A 57 3.06 4.84 7.17
C ALA A 57 1.62 4.34 7.05
N LEU A 58 1.26 3.34 7.84
CA LEU A 58 -0.09 2.80 7.83
C LEU A 58 -1.09 3.66 8.59
N GLY A 59 -0.62 4.69 9.27
CA GLY A 59 -1.49 5.56 10.06
C GLY A 59 -2.03 4.91 11.32
N LYS A 60 -1.38 3.87 11.80
CA LYS A 60 -1.89 3.12 12.95
C LYS A 60 -1.29 3.56 14.27
N TRP A 61 -0.28 4.39 14.22
CA TRP A 61 0.40 4.81 15.44
C TRP A 61 -0.53 5.54 16.39
N SER A 62 -1.42 6.36 15.85
CA SER A 62 -2.37 7.10 16.70
C SER A 62 -3.38 6.16 17.36
N LYS A 63 -3.71 5.07 16.69
CA LYS A 63 -4.62 4.08 17.26
C LYS A 63 -4.00 3.37 18.45
N TYR A 64 -2.72 3.08 18.35
CA TYR A 64 -2.01 2.44 19.46
C TYR A 64 -1.96 3.35 20.68
N LEU A 65 -1.78 4.64 20.43
CA LEU A 65 -1.76 5.61 21.51
C LEU A 65 -3.15 5.85 22.09
N GLY A 66 -4.17 5.71 21.24
CA GLY A 66 -5.54 5.94 21.65
C GLY A 66 -6.19 4.78 22.36
N GLN A 67 -5.50 3.67 22.42
CA GLN A 67 -6.03 2.49 23.11
C GLN A 67 -5.46 2.37 24.51
#